data_4c31071c5dd6debeb58f29f586efe460
#
_entry.id   4c31071c5dd6debeb58f29f586efe460
#
_cell.length_a   1.000
_cell.length_b   1.000
_cell.length_c   1.000
_cell.angle_alpha   90.00
_cell.angle_beta   90.00
_cell.angle_gamma   90.00
#
_symmetry.space_group_name_H-M   'P 1'
#
loop_
_entity.id
_entity.type
_entity.pdbx_description
1 polymer ?
#
loop_
_entity_poly.entity_id
_entity_poly.type
_entity_poly.pdbx_seq_one_letter_code
_entity_poly.pdbx_strand_id
1 'polypeptide(L)'
;LKGKMGNLVACNWRDIYYLRVKAKRSKKKPTKTQVSNRRGFGFVSTLLAPLRQFLLIQFKGYERGSDGMLSAQPYNYTNALIKTADGFDIDYRAARFCYGDLPGAQKASVVLKDENTLLITWSTEIKDLADHSDLLIWILACPAWNHLIAHEIQGSRKDGQLEVTIPPAMNLGVLHVQIAFKSLVNEKTSKSQYAGCIDFGRPAEAATTYAEDRTTAFCQASGISGALIKRVNLR
;
A
#
# COMPACT_ATOMS: atom_id res chain seq x y z
N LEU A 1 -16.53 -30.18 -1.86
CA LEU A 1 -16.60 -30.58 -3.28
C LEU A 1 -16.16 -29.39 -4.14
N LYS A 2 -15.12 -29.54 -4.96
CA LYS A 2 -14.71 -28.57 -5.99
C LYS A 2 -14.51 -29.33 -7.29
N GLY A 3 -15.08 -28.84 -8.41
CA GLY A 3 -14.90 -29.50 -9.70
C GLY A 3 -15.98 -29.19 -10.72
N LYS A 4 -15.80 -29.76 -11.92
CA LYS A 4 -16.75 -29.67 -13.04
C LYS A 4 -17.47 -31.01 -13.21
N MET A 5 -18.75 -30.95 -13.39
CA MET A 5 -19.60 -32.08 -13.68
C MET A 5 -20.54 -31.73 -14.84
N GLY A 6 -20.12 -32.04 -16.06
CA GLY A 6 -20.82 -31.63 -17.27
C GLY A 6 -20.93 -30.09 -17.38
N ASN A 7 -22.14 -29.59 -17.38
CA ASN A 7 -22.46 -28.15 -17.42
C ASN A 7 -22.51 -27.50 -16.03
N LEU A 8 -22.32 -28.26 -14.95
CA LEU A 8 -22.33 -27.75 -13.58
C LEU A 8 -20.90 -27.56 -13.06
N VAL A 9 -20.71 -26.57 -12.25
CA VAL A 9 -19.44 -26.28 -11.54
C VAL A 9 -19.76 -26.17 -10.07
N ALA A 10 -19.14 -27.06 -9.27
CA ALA A 10 -19.19 -26.96 -7.81
C ALA A 10 -18.19 -25.90 -7.34
N CYS A 11 -18.69 -24.92 -6.64
CA CYS A 11 -17.93 -23.79 -6.12
C CYS A 11 -18.03 -23.72 -4.60
N ASN A 12 -17.01 -23.15 -3.98
CA ASN A 12 -17.05 -22.73 -2.60
C ASN A 12 -16.73 -21.21 -2.58
N TRP A 13 -17.53 -20.43 -1.89
CA TRP A 13 -17.29 -19.03 -1.64
C TRP A 13 -17.62 -18.72 -0.18
N ARG A 14 -16.61 -18.31 0.59
CA ARG A 14 -16.72 -18.00 2.03
C ARG A 14 -17.44 -19.12 2.80
N ASP A 15 -16.98 -20.37 2.61
CA ASP A 15 -17.51 -21.59 3.19
C ASP A 15 -18.94 -21.98 2.78
N ILE A 16 -19.54 -21.25 1.84
CA ILE A 16 -20.81 -21.60 1.23
C ILE A 16 -20.54 -22.44 -0.02
N TYR A 17 -20.99 -23.70 0.00
CA TYR A 17 -20.91 -24.60 -1.16
C TYR A 17 -22.13 -24.41 -2.03
N TYR A 18 -21.92 -24.15 -3.31
CA TYR A 18 -22.99 -24.01 -4.28
C TYR A 18 -22.63 -24.59 -5.63
N LEU A 19 -23.66 -24.93 -6.40
CA LEU A 19 -23.55 -25.36 -7.78
C LEU A 19 -24.00 -24.22 -8.70
N ARG A 20 -23.25 -24.00 -9.73
CA ARG A 20 -23.63 -23.03 -10.78
C ARG A 20 -23.49 -23.65 -12.16
N VAL A 21 -24.29 -23.18 -13.10
CA VAL A 21 -24.12 -23.55 -14.51
C VAL A 21 -22.85 -22.90 -15.05
N LYS A 22 -22.10 -23.65 -15.84
CA LYS A 22 -20.90 -23.13 -16.52
C LYS A 22 -21.24 -21.93 -17.40
N ALA A 23 -20.60 -20.80 -17.13
CA ALA A 23 -20.81 -19.60 -17.93
C ALA A 23 -20.36 -19.80 -19.38
N LYS A 24 -21.21 -19.42 -20.32
CA LYS A 24 -20.85 -19.38 -21.76
C LYS A 24 -19.95 -18.16 -22.00
N ARG A 25 -18.87 -18.33 -22.74
CA ARG A 25 -18.01 -17.20 -23.14
C ARG A 25 -18.82 -16.27 -24.05
N SER A 26 -18.89 -15.01 -23.68
CA SER A 26 -19.47 -13.98 -24.54
C SER A 26 -18.56 -13.75 -25.75
N LYS A 27 -19.15 -13.74 -26.96
CA LYS A 27 -18.47 -13.36 -28.19
C LYS A 27 -18.48 -11.84 -28.43
N LYS A 28 -19.21 -11.07 -27.58
CA LYS A 28 -19.29 -9.61 -27.70
C LYS A 28 -17.98 -8.96 -27.27
N LYS A 29 -17.53 -7.98 -28.04
CA LYS A 29 -16.39 -7.14 -27.64
C LYS A 29 -16.73 -6.37 -26.36
N PRO A 30 -15.76 -6.17 -25.45
CA PRO A 30 -16.01 -5.39 -24.23
C PRO A 30 -16.36 -3.94 -24.58
N THR A 31 -17.24 -3.33 -23.82
CA THR A 31 -17.56 -1.90 -23.95
C THR A 31 -16.39 -1.03 -23.53
N LYS A 32 -16.37 0.24 -23.96
CA LYS A 32 -15.34 1.22 -23.55
C LYS A 32 -15.23 1.31 -22.01
N THR A 33 -16.35 1.34 -21.30
CA THR A 33 -16.38 1.35 -19.83
C THR A 33 -15.77 0.11 -19.22
N GLN A 34 -16.07 -1.08 -19.77
CA GLN A 34 -15.46 -2.34 -19.28
C GLN A 34 -13.94 -2.36 -19.49
N VAL A 35 -13.46 -1.83 -20.62
CA VAL A 35 -12.02 -1.72 -20.90
C VAL A 35 -11.38 -0.76 -19.91
N SER A 36 -11.97 0.43 -19.68
CA SER A 36 -11.49 1.41 -18.71
C SER A 36 -11.42 0.83 -17.29
N ASN A 37 -12.49 0.16 -16.84
CA ASN A 37 -12.53 -0.45 -15.51
C ASN A 37 -11.45 -1.54 -15.34
N ARG A 38 -11.24 -2.38 -16.36
CA ARG A 38 -10.16 -3.40 -16.33
C ARG A 38 -8.77 -2.76 -16.23
N ARG A 39 -8.53 -1.67 -17.00
CA ARG A 39 -7.27 -0.94 -16.95
C ARG A 39 -7.03 -0.31 -15.58
N GLY A 40 -8.04 0.39 -15.02
CA GLY A 40 -7.94 0.99 -13.70
C GLY A 40 -7.71 -0.04 -12.60
N PHE A 41 -8.41 -1.19 -12.67
CA PHE A 41 -8.20 -2.28 -11.72
C PHE A 41 -6.79 -2.90 -11.86
N GLY A 42 -6.30 -3.06 -13.09
CA GLY A 42 -4.93 -3.50 -13.36
C GLY A 42 -3.90 -2.52 -12.81
N PHE A 43 -4.10 -1.21 -13.00
CA PHE A 43 -3.23 -0.15 -12.49
C PHE A 43 -3.08 -0.24 -10.96
N VAL A 44 -4.20 -0.29 -10.21
CA VAL A 44 -4.15 -0.44 -8.75
C VAL A 44 -3.50 -1.75 -8.32
N SER A 45 -3.77 -2.86 -9.04
CA SER A 45 -3.13 -4.15 -8.77
C SER A 45 -1.62 -4.09 -8.90
N THR A 46 -1.14 -3.44 -9.96
CA THR A 46 0.29 -3.27 -10.23
C THR A 46 0.94 -2.39 -9.17
N LEU A 47 0.30 -1.27 -8.79
CA LEU A 47 0.78 -0.40 -7.72
C LEU A 47 0.94 -1.14 -6.39
N LEU A 48 -0.05 -1.95 -6.00
CA LEU A 48 -0.04 -2.66 -4.73
C LEU A 48 0.79 -3.95 -4.72
N ALA A 49 1.20 -4.45 -5.88
CA ALA A 49 1.89 -5.73 -6.01
C ALA A 49 3.19 -5.83 -5.17
N PRO A 50 4.04 -4.77 -5.04
CA PRO A 50 5.23 -4.82 -4.20
C PRO A 50 4.92 -5.08 -2.73
N LEU A 51 3.79 -4.57 -2.24
CA LEU A 51 3.36 -4.69 -0.85
C LEU A 51 2.50 -5.93 -0.56
N ARG A 52 2.42 -6.91 -1.46
CA ARG A 52 1.50 -8.06 -1.32
C ARG A 52 1.62 -8.77 0.03
N GLN A 53 2.83 -9.07 0.48
CA GLN A 53 3.08 -9.76 1.76
C GLN A 53 2.75 -8.85 2.95
N PHE A 54 3.14 -7.60 2.86
CA PHE A 54 2.81 -6.58 3.86
C PHE A 54 1.28 -6.42 4.01
N LEU A 55 0.56 -6.27 2.89
CA LEU A 55 -0.90 -6.13 2.88
C LEU A 55 -1.61 -7.34 3.49
N LEU A 56 -1.08 -8.55 3.29
CA LEU A 56 -1.67 -9.77 3.87
C LEU A 56 -1.74 -9.69 5.41
N ILE A 57 -0.78 -9.02 6.03
CA ILE A 57 -0.70 -8.86 7.47
C ILE A 57 -1.42 -7.59 7.94
N GLN A 58 -1.26 -6.47 7.22
CA GLN A 58 -1.65 -5.14 7.69
C GLN A 58 -2.98 -4.64 7.13
N PHE A 59 -3.58 -5.31 6.14
CA PHE A 59 -4.86 -4.92 5.56
C PHE A 59 -5.93 -5.97 5.87
N LYS A 60 -6.60 -5.82 7.01
CA LYS A 60 -7.58 -6.77 7.54
C LYS A 60 -8.91 -6.10 7.85
N GLY A 61 -9.99 -6.86 7.76
CA GLY A 61 -11.30 -6.44 8.26
C GLY A 61 -12.04 -5.40 7.41
N TYR A 62 -11.57 -5.05 6.22
CA TYR A 62 -12.30 -4.16 5.30
C TYR A 62 -13.52 -4.86 4.72
N GLU A 63 -13.34 -6.07 4.21
CA GLU A 63 -14.43 -6.91 3.71
C GLU A 63 -14.48 -8.24 4.48
N ARG A 64 -15.69 -8.68 4.81
CA ARG A 64 -15.88 -9.95 5.52
C ARG A 64 -15.28 -11.12 4.74
N GLY A 65 -14.34 -11.81 5.36
CA GLY A 65 -13.71 -13.01 4.82
C GLY A 65 -12.73 -12.76 3.67
N SER A 66 -12.19 -11.52 3.55
CA SER A 66 -11.09 -11.22 2.64
C SER A 66 -10.09 -10.27 3.28
N ASP A 67 -8.81 -10.57 3.12
CA ASP A 67 -7.68 -9.81 3.66
C ASP A 67 -6.64 -9.56 2.57
N GLY A 68 -5.70 -8.69 2.86
CA GLY A 68 -4.58 -8.37 1.99
C GLY A 68 -5.00 -7.74 0.68
N MET A 69 -4.45 -8.25 -0.43
CA MET A 69 -4.74 -7.73 -1.78
C MET A 69 -6.22 -7.80 -2.15
N LEU A 70 -6.95 -8.82 -1.67
CA LEU A 70 -8.38 -9.00 -1.98
C LEU A 70 -9.26 -7.89 -1.38
N SER A 71 -8.79 -7.25 -0.32
CA SER A 71 -9.45 -6.10 0.33
C SER A 71 -8.80 -4.76 -0.04
N ALA A 72 -7.47 -4.70 -0.11
CA ALA A 72 -6.74 -3.46 -0.40
C ALA A 72 -7.00 -2.95 -1.83
N GLN A 73 -7.12 -3.87 -2.79
CA GLN A 73 -7.34 -3.51 -4.19
C GLN A 73 -8.70 -2.88 -4.44
N PRO A 74 -9.85 -3.46 -4.03
CA PRO A 74 -11.16 -2.81 -4.20
C PRO A 74 -11.26 -1.52 -3.39
N TYR A 75 -10.67 -1.45 -2.19
CA TYR A 75 -10.64 -0.20 -1.43
C TYR A 75 -9.99 0.93 -2.21
N ASN A 76 -8.75 0.74 -2.66
CA ASN A 76 -7.98 1.77 -3.36
C ASN A 76 -8.54 2.06 -4.75
N TYR A 77 -9.11 1.06 -5.44
CA TYR A 77 -9.82 1.28 -6.70
C TYR A 77 -11.02 2.22 -6.55
N THR A 78 -11.78 2.07 -5.47
CA THR A 78 -13.01 2.86 -5.25
C THR A 78 -12.70 4.24 -4.68
N ASN A 79 -11.72 4.34 -3.78
CA ASN A 79 -11.51 5.55 -2.97
C ASN A 79 -10.33 6.40 -3.41
N ALA A 80 -9.32 5.82 -4.05
CA ALA A 80 -8.06 6.51 -4.34
C ALA A 80 -7.71 6.62 -5.83
N LEU A 81 -8.38 5.86 -6.71
CA LEU A 81 -8.09 5.90 -8.14
C LEU A 81 -8.64 7.18 -8.77
N ILE A 82 -7.77 7.93 -9.42
CA ILE A 82 -8.10 9.11 -10.23
C ILE A 82 -8.03 8.74 -11.71
N LYS A 83 -9.05 9.11 -12.49
CA LYS A 83 -9.01 9.01 -13.94
C LYS A 83 -8.50 10.32 -14.52
N THR A 84 -7.39 10.26 -15.24
CA THR A 84 -6.80 11.39 -15.96
C THR A 84 -7.10 11.30 -17.46
N ALA A 85 -6.79 12.34 -18.21
CA ALA A 85 -6.93 12.33 -19.67
C ALA A 85 -6.07 11.23 -20.30
N ASP A 86 -4.86 11.01 -19.78
CA ASP A 86 -3.86 10.10 -20.32
C ASP A 86 -3.88 8.70 -19.67
N GLY A 87 -4.69 8.49 -18.63
CA GLY A 87 -4.73 7.20 -17.95
C GLY A 87 -5.30 7.20 -16.55
N PHE A 88 -4.52 6.74 -15.59
CA PHE A 88 -4.91 6.63 -14.19
C PHE A 88 -3.79 7.15 -13.28
N ASP A 89 -4.18 7.71 -12.15
CA ASP A 89 -3.30 8.16 -11.08
C ASP A 89 -3.89 7.75 -9.72
N ILE A 90 -3.14 7.96 -8.64
CA ILE A 90 -3.56 7.66 -7.27
C ILE A 90 -3.58 8.92 -6.41
N ASP A 91 -4.69 9.17 -5.75
CA ASP A 91 -4.73 10.08 -4.62
C ASP A 91 -4.13 9.40 -3.38
N TYR A 92 -2.88 9.71 -3.07
CA TYR A 92 -2.17 9.16 -1.92
C TYR A 92 -2.76 9.61 -0.57
N ARG A 93 -3.59 10.65 -0.53
CA ARG A 93 -4.30 11.09 0.68
C ARG A 93 -5.46 10.16 0.99
N ALA A 94 -6.15 9.72 -0.05
CA ALA A 94 -7.28 8.79 0.05
C ALA A 94 -6.85 7.31 0.07
N ALA A 95 -5.68 6.99 -0.49
CA ALA A 95 -5.13 5.65 -0.51
C ALA A 95 -4.90 5.10 0.89
N ARG A 96 -5.08 3.77 1.06
CA ARG A 96 -4.78 3.07 2.31
C ARG A 96 -3.95 1.82 2.01
N PHE A 97 -2.88 1.68 2.79
CA PHE A 97 -1.98 0.51 2.73
C PHE A 97 -2.05 -0.33 4.00
N CYS A 98 -2.62 0.22 5.08
CA CYS A 98 -3.01 -0.51 6.28
C CYS A 98 -4.49 -0.29 6.56
N TYR A 99 -5.16 -1.30 7.09
CA TYR A 99 -6.56 -1.22 7.47
C TYR A 99 -6.86 -2.14 8.67
N GLY A 100 -7.58 -1.61 9.64
CA GLY A 100 -7.99 -2.31 10.84
C GLY A 100 -8.66 -1.38 11.85
N ASP A 101 -8.95 -1.88 13.04
CA ASP A 101 -9.77 -1.23 14.06
C ASP A 101 -8.95 -0.51 15.13
N LEU A 102 -7.61 -0.59 15.10
CA LEU A 102 -6.78 0.15 16.05
C LEU A 102 -6.89 1.66 15.77
N PRO A 103 -6.94 2.52 16.82
CA PRO A 103 -6.87 3.96 16.62
C PRO A 103 -5.59 4.39 15.89
N GLY A 104 -5.75 5.21 14.86
CA GLY A 104 -4.65 5.71 14.07
C GLY A 104 -3.86 6.84 14.74
N ALA A 105 -2.87 7.36 14.03
CA ALA A 105 -2.12 8.54 14.44
C ALA A 105 -3.01 9.79 14.44
N GLN A 106 -2.81 10.65 15.42
CA GLN A 106 -3.41 11.98 15.40
C GLN A 106 -2.33 13.01 15.05
N LYS A 107 -2.71 14.06 14.30
CA LYS A 107 -1.81 15.16 13.92
C LYS A 107 -0.50 14.66 13.27
N ALA A 108 -0.60 13.61 12.43
CA ALA A 108 0.55 13.10 11.71
C ALA A 108 1.08 14.15 10.74
N SER A 109 2.39 14.39 10.75
CA SER A 109 3.06 15.28 9.81
C SER A 109 4.45 14.78 9.45
N VAL A 110 4.97 15.24 8.32
CA VAL A 110 6.33 14.96 7.87
C VAL A 110 6.99 16.24 7.41
N VAL A 111 8.25 16.41 7.77
CA VAL A 111 9.11 17.50 7.31
C VAL A 111 10.46 16.94 6.89
N LEU A 112 11.12 17.62 5.96
CA LEU A 112 12.50 17.31 5.60
C LEU A 112 13.41 17.97 6.63
N LYS A 113 14.16 17.17 7.39
CA LYS A 113 15.12 17.63 8.39
C LYS A 113 16.45 17.98 7.74
N ASP A 114 16.93 17.09 6.88
CA ASP A 114 18.18 17.22 6.12
C ASP A 114 17.94 16.74 4.69
N GLU A 115 18.92 16.85 3.79
CA GLU A 115 18.80 16.45 2.39
C GLU A 115 18.25 15.03 2.19
N ASN A 116 18.47 14.13 3.15
CA ASN A 116 18.12 12.71 3.07
C ASN A 116 17.35 12.20 4.29
N THR A 117 17.01 13.05 5.26
CA THR A 117 16.37 12.64 6.50
C THR A 117 14.98 13.25 6.62
N LEU A 118 13.99 12.41 6.72
CA LEU A 118 12.61 12.79 7.02
C LEU A 118 12.40 12.75 8.53
N LEU A 119 11.78 13.78 9.08
CA LEU A 119 11.23 13.77 10.42
C LEU A 119 9.73 13.59 10.33
N ILE A 120 9.24 12.44 10.79
CA ILE A 120 7.83 12.11 10.89
C ILE A 120 7.40 12.36 12.33
N THR A 121 6.31 13.09 12.57
CA THR A 121 5.80 13.40 13.90
C THR A 121 4.33 13.03 14.02
N TRP A 122 3.88 12.72 15.23
CA TRP A 122 2.49 12.39 15.55
C TRP A 122 2.17 12.72 17.01
N SER A 123 0.87 12.82 17.35
CA SER A 123 0.45 12.97 18.74
C SER A 123 0.60 11.66 19.50
N THR A 124 1.12 11.75 20.72
CA THR A 124 1.25 10.61 21.65
C THR A 124 -0.03 10.34 22.45
N GLU A 125 -1.10 11.11 22.23
CA GLU A 125 -2.38 10.91 22.88
C GLU A 125 -2.96 9.53 22.56
N ILE A 126 -3.42 8.83 23.60
CA ILE A 126 -4.05 7.52 23.49
C ILE A 126 -5.57 7.68 23.47
N LYS A 127 -6.23 6.90 22.60
CA LYS A 127 -7.67 6.73 22.58
C LYS A 127 -8.03 5.26 22.63
N ASP A 128 -8.99 4.94 23.47
CA ASP A 128 -9.60 3.61 23.62
C ASP A 128 -8.62 2.43 23.56
N LEU A 129 -8.63 1.66 22.48
CA LEU A 129 -7.87 0.42 22.29
C LEU A 129 -6.38 0.64 21.96
N ALA A 130 -5.88 1.88 21.94
CA ALA A 130 -4.50 2.19 21.66
C ALA A 130 -3.61 2.05 22.88
N ASP A 131 -2.35 1.69 22.67
CA ASP A 131 -1.33 1.57 23.72
C ASP A 131 -0.08 2.36 23.33
N HIS A 132 0.66 2.84 24.32
CA HIS A 132 1.93 3.52 24.13
C HIS A 132 2.98 2.66 23.44
N SER A 133 2.91 1.34 23.60
CA SER A 133 3.81 0.34 23.01
C SER A 133 3.42 -0.04 21.58
N ASP A 134 2.32 0.48 21.02
CA ASP A 134 1.95 0.20 19.63
C ASP A 134 3.09 0.58 18.69
N LEU A 135 3.47 -0.35 17.81
CA LEU A 135 4.58 -0.16 16.87
C LEU A 135 4.19 0.74 15.73
N LEU A 136 5.10 1.62 15.34
CA LEU A 136 4.92 2.46 14.17
C LEU A 136 5.20 1.68 12.88
N ILE A 137 4.32 1.86 11.93
CA ILE A 137 4.46 1.46 10.53
C ILE A 137 4.54 2.74 9.71
N TRP A 138 5.58 2.90 8.90
CA TRP A 138 5.66 3.97 7.94
C TRP A 138 5.68 3.44 6.51
N ILE A 139 5.10 4.19 5.59
CA ILE A 139 4.97 3.83 4.19
C ILE A 139 5.39 5.03 3.35
N LEU A 140 6.37 4.82 2.48
CA LEU A 140 6.83 5.79 1.51
C LEU A 140 6.32 5.40 0.13
N ALA A 141 5.71 6.34 -0.57
CA ALA A 141 5.21 6.17 -1.93
C ALA A 141 5.79 7.27 -2.82
N CYS A 142 6.59 6.87 -3.80
CA CYS A 142 7.14 7.79 -4.78
C CYS A 142 6.69 7.40 -6.19
N PRO A 143 5.80 8.18 -6.83
CA PRO A 143 5.34 7.92 -8.18
C PRO A 143 6.48 7.88 -9.20
N ALA A 144 7.48 8.75 -9.03
CA ALA A 144 8.63 8.84 -9.92
C ALA A 144 9.44 7.53 -10.01
N TRP A 145 9.40 6.71 -8.96
CA TRP A 145 10.12 5.43 -8.93
C TRP A 145 9.24 4.22 -9.17
N ASN A 146 7.93 4.41 -9.28
CA ASN A 146 6.96 3.31 -9.21
C ASN A 146 7.18 2.40 -8.00
N HIS A 147 7.61 2.98 -6.88
CA HIS A 147 7.94 2.24 -5.67
C HIS A 147 7.02 2.62 -4.52
N LEU A 148 6.56 1.57 -3.85
CA LEU A 148 5.97 1.62 -2.53
C LEU A 148 6.90 0.87 -1.59
N ILE A 149 7.34 1.53 -0.53
CA ILE A 149 8.15 0.93 0.52
C ILE A 149 7.35 1.02 1.81
N ALA A 150 7.20 -0.08 2.51
CA ALA A 150 6.61 -0.11 3.83
C ALA A 150 7.58 -0.76 4.81
N HIS A 151 7.68 -0.19 5.99
CA HIS A 151 8.52 -0.70 7.05
C HIS A 151 7.75 -0.79 8.38
N GLU A 152 7.90 -1.91 9.05
CA GLU A 152 7.42 -2.11 10.42
C GLU A 152 8.61 -1.96 11.38
N ILE A 153 8.35 -1.46 12.60
CA ILE A 153 9.27 -1.61 13.74
C ILE A 153 10.48 -0.65 13.73
N GLN A 154 10.22 0.65 13.67
CA GLN A 154 11.27 1.64 14.02
C GLN A 154 10.72 2.72 14.95
N GLY A 155 10.04 2.35 16.02
CA GLY A 155 9.49 3.29 16.98
C GLY A 155 8.15 2.82 17.51
N SER A 156 7.70 3.50 18.53
CA SER A 156 6.44 3.23 19.19
C SER A 156 5.59 4.49 19.27
N ARG A 157 4.31 4.34 19.53
CA ARG A 157 3.37 5.46 19.66
C ARG A 157 3.86 6.52 20.66
N LYS A 158 4.49 6.12 21.79
CA LYS A 158 4.98 7.03 22.83
C LYS A 158 6.10 7.95 22.37
N ASP A 159 6.86 7.58 21.33
CA ASP A 159 8.04 8.34 20.92
C ASP A 159 7.67 9.68 20.25
N GLY A 160 6.45 9.79 19.68
CA GLY A 160 5.91 11.01 19.11
C GLY A 160 6.61 11.47 17.81
N GLN A 161 7.78 10.94 17.53
CA GLN A 161 8.57 11.27 16.34
C GLN A 161 9.48 10.12 15.90
N LEU A 162 9.81 10.09 14.61
CA LEU A 162 10.79 9.17 14.02
C LEU A 162 11.58 9.86 12.92
N GLU A 163 12.88 9.65 12.91
CA GLU A 163 13.75 10.04 11.81
C GLU A 163 13.97 8.87 10.86
N VAL A 164 13.67 9.09 9.57
CA VAL A 164 13.82 8.09 8.51
C VAL A 164 14.82 8.61 7.50
N THR A 165 15.95 7.94 7.36
CA THR A 165 16.94 8.29 6.35
C THR A 165 16.60 7.58 5.03
N ILE A 166 16.49 8.35 3.96
CA ILE A 166 16.27 7.85 2.60
C ILE A 166 17.57 7.93 1.80
N PRO A 167 17.85 6.95 0.93
CA PRO A 167 19.02 7.02 0.08
C PRO A 167 19.00 8.26 -0.82
N PRO A 168 20.15 8.92 -1.07
CA PRO A 168 20.21 10.10 -1.94
C PRO A 168 19.64 9.87 -3.35
N ALA A 169 19.74 8.65 -3.85
CA ALA A 169 19.16 8.26 -5.14
C ALA A 169 17.64 8.29 -5.15
N MET A 170 17.01 8.34 -4.00
CA MET A 170 15.55 8.36 -3.82
C MET A 170 14.98 9.78 -3.62
N ASN A 171 15.81 10.81 -3.60
CA ASN A 171 15.39 12.21 -3.49
C ASN A 171 14.97 12.76 -4.86
N LEU A 172 13.90 12.20 -5.42
CA LEU A 172 13.41 12.55 -6.75
C LEU A 172 11.90 12.75 -6.74
N GLY A 173 11.44 13.89 -7.27
CA GLY A 173 10.01 14.18 -7.38
C GLY A 173 9.29 14.26 -6.04
N VAL A 174 8.03 13.92 -6.02
CA VAL A 174 7.17 13.99 -4.83
C VAL A 174 7.17 12.65 -4.10
N LEU A 175 7.57 12.68 -2.83
CA LEU A 175 7.51 11.54 -1.92
C LEU A 175 6.31 11.70 -0.98
N HIS A 176 5.37 10.77 -1.04
CA HIS A 176 4.21 10.73 -0.13
C HIS A 176 4.50 9.83 1.06
N VAL A 177 4.15 10.30 2.26
CA VAL A 177 4.39 9.58 3.51
C VAL A 177 3.07 9.27 4.20
N GLN A 178 2.90 8.00 4.57
CA GLN A 178 1.79 7.55 5.40
C GLN A 178 2.33 6.83 6.63
N ILE A 179 1.58 6.88 7.73
CA ILE A 179 1.88 6.15 8.96
C ILE A 179 0.66 5.35 9.44
N ALA A 180 0.93 4.28 10.15
CA ALA A 180 -0.06 3.47 10.83
C ALA A 180 0.55 2.92 12.12
N PHE A 181 -0.29 2.34 12.98
CA PHE A 181 0.15 1.66 14.19
C PHE A 181 -0.30 0.20 14.20
N LYS A 182 0.52 -0.64 14.80
CA LYS A 182 0.23 -2.05 15.04
C LYS A 182 0.40 -2.36 16.53
N SER A 183 -0.63 -2.91 17.11
CA SER A 183 -0.60 -3.36 18.51
C SER A 183 0.25 -4.62 18.66
N LEU A 184 1.11 -4.63 19.67
CA LEU A 184 1.88 -5.82 20.08
C LEU A 184 1.02 -6.85 20.81
N VAL A 185 -0.07 -6.39 21.46
CA VAL A 185 -0.87 -7.23 22.35
C VAL A 185 -1.92 -8.04 21.60
N ASN A 186 -2.61 -7.40 20.65
CA ASN A 186 -3.75 -8.00 19.96
C ASN A 186 -3.58 -8.13 18.43
N GLU A 187 -2.39 -7.84 17.92
CA GLU A 187 -2.04 -7.86 16.48
C GLU A 187 -2.92 -7.00 15.57
N LYS A 188 -3.73 -6.11 16.17
CA LYS A 188 -4.56 -5.18 15.40
C LYS A 188 -3.72 -4.09 14.79
N THR A 189 -4.13 -3.66 13.61
CA THR A 189 -3.48 -2.56 12.87
C THR A 189 -4.45 -1.39 12.75
N SER A 190 -3.93 -0.17 12.68
CA SER A 190 -4.74 1.00 12.38
C SER A 190 -4.87 1.23 10.87
N LYS A 191 -5.84 2.05 10.48
CA LYS A 191 -5.88 2.60 9.13
C LYS A 191 -4.65 3.46 8.90
N SER A 192 -3.97 3.28 7.76
CA SER A 192 -2.86 4.17 7.41
C SER A 192 -3.37 5.60 7.20
N GLN A 193 -2.62 6.57 7.67
CA GLN A 193 -2.96 7.99 7.61
C GLN A 193 -1.87 8.75 6.87
N TYR A 194 -2.31 9.66 6.03
CA TYR A 194 -1.42 10.53 5.29
C TYR A 194 -0.76 11.54 6.21
N ALA A 195 0.57 11.50 6.30
CA ALA A 195 1.36 12.45 7.10
C ALA A 195 1.79 13.67 6.30
N GLY A 196 1.87 13.57 4.98
CA GLY A 196 2.26 14.65 4.10
C GLY A 196 3.04 14.19 2.89
N CYS A 197 3.58 15.16 2.16
CA CYS A 197 4.51 14.89 1.05
C CYS A 197 5.71 15.83 1.12
N ILE A 198 6.83 15.38 0.58
CA ILE A 198 8.05 16.15 0.38
C ILE A 198 8.30 16.21 -1.12
N ASP A 199 8.48 17.40 -1.64
CA ASP A 199 8.85 17.62 -3.05
C ASP A 199 10.35 17.94 -3.13
N PHE A 200 11.11 17.04 -3.76
CA PHE A 200 12.54 17.20 -3.95
C PHE A 200 12.89 18.01 -5.22
N GLY A 201 11.88 18.45 -5.99
CA GLY A 201 12.06 19.33 -7.16
C GLY A 201 12.91 18.77 -8.30
N ARG A 202 13.34 17.51 -8.26
CA ARG A 202 14.16 16.87 -9.29
C ARG A 202 13.26 16.12 -10.29
N PRO A 203 13.45 16.29 -11.61
CA PRO A 203 12.61 15.63 -12.61
C PRO A 203 12.78 14.10 -12.57
N ALA A 204 11.67 13.39 -12.80
CA ALA A 204 11.60 11.93 -12.81
C ALA A 204 12.53 11.25 -13.85
N GLU A 205 12.94 11.97 -14.89
CA GLU A 205 13.82 11.45 -15.94
C GLU A 205 15.20 11.02 -15.43
N ALA A 206 15.69 11.62 -14.34
CA ALA A 206 16.94 11.22 -13.70
C ALA A 206 16.86 9.87 -12.96
N ALA A 207 15.65 9.35 -12.70
CA ALA A 207 15.45 8.13 -11.93
C ALA A 207 15.78 6.84 -12.70
N THR A 208 15.70 6.88 -14.03
CA THR A 208 15.81 5.67 -14.87
C THR A 208 17.22 5.05 -14.85
N THR A 209 18.25 5.88 -14.69
CA THR A 209 19.66 5.44 -14.75
C THR A 209 20.17 4.85 -13.42
N TYR A 210 19.57 5.22 -12.29
CA TYR A 210 20.06 4.83 -10.96
C TYR A 210 19.29 3.67 -10.30
N ALA A 211 18.16 3.26 -10.88
CA ALA A 211 17.28 2.28 -10.26
C ALA A 211 17.81 0.85 -10.32
N GLU A 212 18.79 0.53 -11.19
CA GLU A 212 19.22 -0.86 -11.40
C GLU A 212 20.18 -1.38 -10.34
N ASP A 213 21.07 -0.55 -9.81
CA ASP A 213 22.17 -1.02 -8.96
C ASP A 213 21.97 -0.92 -7.44
N ARG A 214 20.93 -0.24 -6.94
CA ARG A 214 20.92 0.21 -5.53
C ARG A 214 19.77 -0.23 -4.64
N THR A 215 18.79 -0.96 -5.13
CA THR A 215 17.73 -1.54 -4.28
C THR A 215 18.32 -2.53 -3.26
N THR A 216 19.38 -3.23 -3.66
CA THR A 216 20.13 -4.16 -2.81
C THR A 216 20.92 -3.44 -1.71
N ALA A 217 21.49 -2.28 -2.03
CA ALA A 217 22.29 -1.50 -1.08
C ALA A 217 21.45 -0.88 0.06
N PHE A 218 20.19 -0.47 -0.24
CA PHE A 218 19.28 0.04 0.80
C PHE A 218 18.89 -1.04 1.82
N CYS A 219 18.59 -2.24 1.33
CA CYS A 219 18.27 -3.37 2.21
C CYS A 219 19.45 -3.74 3.13
N GLN A 220 20.68 -3.64 2.64
CA GLN A 220 21.88 -3.92 3.43
C GLN A 220 22.21 -2.82 4.43
N ALA A 221 22.08 -1.55 4.04
CA ALA A 221 22.42 -0.40 4.90
C ALA A 221 21.41 -0.16 6.02
N SER A 222 20.14 -0.51 5.82
CA SER A 222 19.07 -0.31 6.82
C SER A 222 18.79 -1.53 7.70
N GLY A 223 19.55 -2.64 7.55
CA GLY A 223 19.29 -3.89 8.28
C GLY A 223 17.98 -4.58 7.92
N ILE A 224 17.36 -4.17 6.81
CA ILE A 224 16.08 -4.70 6.35
C ILE A 224 16.33 -6.06 5.68
N SER A 225 15.75 -7.11 6.22
CA SER A 225 15.69 -8.41 5.53
C SER A 225 14.99 -8.25 4.19
N GLY A 226 15.67 -8.63 3.10
CA GLY A 226 15.33 -8.32 1.70
C GLY A 226 14.00 -8.83 1.12
N ALA A 227 12.98 -9.06 1.96
CA ALA A 227 11.75 -9.74 1.56
C ALA A 227 10.67 -8.84 0.93
N LEU A 228 10.82 -7.50 0.94
CA LEU A 228 9.67 -6.60 0.66
C LEU A 228 9.82 -5.62 -0.50
N ILE A 229 10.90 -5.67 -1.27
CA ILE A 229 11.08 -4.76 -2.40
C ILE A 229 10.96 -5.52 -3.73
N LYS A 230 9.88 -5.32 -4.47
CA LYS A 230 9.74 -5.74 -5.88
C LYS A 230 9.45 -4.55 -6.76
N ARG A 231 10.20 -4.42 -7.85
CA ARG A 231 10.00 -3.47 -8.93
C ARG A 231 8.68 -3.71 -9.67
N VAL A 232 7.97 -2.65 -9.99
CA VAL A 232 6.84 -2.66 -10.92
C VAL A 232 7.31 -2.00 -12.21
N ASN A 233 7.57 -2.79 -13.25
CA ASN A 233 7.71 -2.27 -14.61
C ASN A 233 6.31 -2.08 -15.19
N LEU A 234 5.85 -0.85 -15.31
CA LEU A 234 4.69 -0.49 -16.12
C LEU A 234 5.16 -0.41 -17.57
N ARG A 235 4.75 -1.36 -18.40
CA ARG A 235 4.72 -1.25 -19.86
C ARG A 235 3.35 -0.78 -20.32
#